data_c74e3799c7b31ca67a4b2f13c8eae851
#
_entry.id   c74e3799c7b31ca67a4b2f13c8eae851
#
_cell.length_a   1.000
_cell.length_b   1.000
_cell.length_c   1.000
_cell.angle_alpha   90.00
_cell.angle_beta   90.00
_cell.angle_gamma   90.00
#
_symmetry.space_group_name_H-M   'P 1'
#
loop_
_entity.id
_entity.type
_entity.pdbx_description
1 polymer ?
#
loop_
_entity_poly.entity_id
_entity_poly.type
_entity_poly.pdbx_seq_one_letter_code
_entity_poly.pdbx_strand_id
1 'polypeptide(L)' 'MKIENIPADIKSKSLKEAKDEINEILSKLENQEGNLEDYQSDYLRLVQLNKYVDELFKKKFKEFSQGKNND' A
#
# COMPACT_ATOMS: atom_id res chain seq x y z
N MET A 1 -7.36 16.93 1.42
CA MET A 1 -7.18 16.32 1.95
C MET A 1 -6.28 15.49 1.73
N LYS A 2 -5.64 15.06 2.41
CA LYS A 2 -4.70 14.31 2.29
C LYS A 2 -5.01 12.98 2.37
N ILE A 3 -4.77 12.23 1.50
CA ILE A 3 -4.98 10.90 1.64
C ILE A 3 -3.90 10.34 2.27
N GLU A 4 -3.00 11.03 2.68
CA GLU A 4 -1.93 10.44 3.28
C GLU A 4 -2.15 9.99 4.59
N ASN A 5 -3.26 9.93 5.13
CA ASN A 5 -3.44 9.40 6.43
C ASN A 5 -3.38 7.94 6.35
N ILE A 6 -2.30 7.31 6.29
CA ILE A 6 -2.13 5.87 6.28
C ILE A 6 -2.23 5.35 7.70
N PRO A 7 -3.12 4.37 7.95
CA PRO A 7 -3.28 3.83 9.30
C PRO A 7 -1.98 3.29 9.87
N ALA A 8 -1.88 3.35 11.18
CA ALA A 8 -0.66 2.91 11.84
C ALA A 8 -0.38 1.44 11.61
N ASP A 9 -1.42 0.61 11.52
CA ASP A 9 -1.20 -0.80 11.30
C ASP A 9 -0.60 -1.05 9.92
N ILE A 10 -0.89 -0.21 8.94
CA ILE A 10 -0.27 -0.36 7.65
C ILE A 10 1.16 0.11 7.73
N LYS A 11 1.40 1.21 8.43
CA LYS A 11 2.75 1.73 8.51
C LYS A 11 3.69 0.79 9.23
N SER A 12 3.18 -0.11 10.02
CA SER A 12 4.04 -1.04 10.71
C SER A 12 4.32 -2.29 9.90
N LYS A 13 3.75 -2.41 8.70
CA LYS A 13 3.99 -3.61 7.91
C LYS A 13 5.26 -3.48 7.10
N SER A 14 5.86 -4.63 6.83
CA SER A 14 7.01 -4.62 5.95
C SER A 14 6.47 -4.55 4.52
N LEU A 15 7.33 -4.33 3.57
CA LEU A 15 6.92 -4.26 2.19
C LEU A 15 6.26 -5.56 1.76
N LYS A 16 6.83 -6.68 2.18
CA LYS A 16 6.27 -7.95 1.80
C LYS A 16 4.88 -8.13 2.39
N GLU A 17 4.69 -7.75 3.63
CA GLU A 17 3.39 -7.88 4.27
C GLU A 17 2.37 -6.99 3.59
N ALA A 18 2.76 -5.79 3.21
CA ALA A 18 1.84 -4.88 2.55
C ALA A 18 1.45 -5.44 1.19
N LYS A 19 2.40 -5.99 0.46
CA LYS A 19 2.09 -6.56 -0.84
C LYS A 19 1.19 -7.78 -0.72
N ASP A 20 1.39 -8.59 0.31
CA ASP A 20 0.56 -9.75 0.52
C ASP A 20 -0.88 -9.33 0.80
N GLU A 21 -1.06 -8.29 1.59
CA GLU A 21 -2.40 -7.84 1.88
C GLU A 21 -3.05 -7.23 0.63
N ILE A 22 -2.29 -6.53 -0.18
CA ILE A 22 -2.80 -6.00 -1.43
C ILE A 22 -3.31 -7.14 -2.30
N ASN A 23 -2.55 -8.21 -2.39
CA ASN A 23 -2.96 -9.34 -3.21
C ASN A 23 -4.23 -9.99 -2.68
N GLU A 24 -4.37 -10.05 -1.36
CA GLU A 24 -5.57 -10.61 -0.78
C GLU A 24 -6.78 -9.76 -1.10
N ILE A 25 -6.65 -8.46 -1.00
CA ILE A 25 -7.76 -7.57 -1.28
C ILE A 25 -8.14 -7.64 -2.75
N LEU A 26 -7.14 -7.68 -3.62
CA LEU A 26 -7.44 -7.77 -5.04
C LEU A 26 -8.19 -9.06 -5.36
N SER A 27 -7.82 -10.14 -4.69
CA SER A 27 -8.49 -11.40 -4.91
C SER A 27 -9.95 -11.30 -4.48
N LYS A 28 -10.20 -10.66 -3.36
CA LYS A 28 -11.56 -10.49 -2.89
C LYS A 28 -12.36 -9.63 -3.84
N LEU A 29 -11.78 -8.57 -4.34
CA LEU A 29 -12.48 -7.68 -5.23
C LEU A 29 -12.78 -8.38 -6.57
N GLU A 30 -11.88 -9.21 -7.00
CA GLU A 30 -12.10 -9.92 -8.24
C GLU A 30 -13.22 -10.92 -8.11
N ASN A 31 -13.35 -11.52 -6.95
CA ASN A 31 -14.39 -12.50 -6.75
C ASN A 31 -15.71 -11.83 -6.43
N GLN A 32 -15.65 -10.55 -6.13
CA GLN A 32 -16.86 -9.80 -5.85
C GLN A 32 -17.71 -10.42 -4.80
N GLU A 33 -17.08 -10.93 -3.76
CA GLU A 33 -17.83 -11.46 -2.69
C GLU A 33 -18.15 -10.39 -1.73
N GLY A 34 -19.19 -10.44 -1.04
CA GLY A 34 -19.55 -9.45 -0.05
C GLY A 34 -20.43 -8.39 -0.64
N ASN A 35 -20.85 -7.44 0.16
CA ASN A 35 -21.76 -6.44 -0.33
C ASN A 35 -21.00 -5.19 -0.72
N LEU A 36 -21.70 -4.18 -1.14
CA LEU A 36 -21.08 -2.99 -1.63
C LEU A 36 -20.27 -2.27 -0.58
N GLU A 37 -20.72 -2.32 0.66
CA GLU A 37 -20.00 -1.64 1.71
C GLU A 37 -18.66 -2.29 1.93
N ASP A 38 -18.63 -3.61 1.88
CA ASP A 38 -17.37 -4.32 2.06
C ASP A 38 -16.45 -4.02 0.89
N TYR A 39 -17.02 -3.90 -0.30
CA TYR A 39 -16.24 -3.61 -1.47
C TYR A 39 -15.59 -2.23 -1.33
N GLN A 40 -16.34 -1.24 -0.87
CA GLN A 40 -15.80 0.08 -0.73
C GLN A 40 -14.72 0.15 0.33
N SER A 41 -14.94 -0.57 1.42
CA SER A 41 -13.98 -0.57 2.50
C SER A 41 -12.67 -1.22 2.03
N ASP A 42 -12.77 -2.32 1.30
CA ASP A 42 -11.60 -3.00 0.79
C ASP A 42 -10.87 -2.13 -0.23
N TYR A 43 -11.62 -1.43 -1.05
CA TYR A 43 -11.01 -0.58 -2.05
C TYR A 43 -10.24 0.55 -1.37
N LEU A 44 -10.80 1.14 -0.33
CA LEU A 44 -10.11 2.21 0.37
C LEU A 44 -8.82 1.68 1.00
N ARG A 45 -8.89 0.50 1.60
CA ARG A 45 -7.72 -0.10 2.20
C ARG A 45 -6.65 -0.37 1.15
N LEU A 46 -7.09 -0.79 -0.03
CA LEU A 46 -6.17 -1.06 -1.12
C LEU A 46 -5.45 0.22 -1.54
N VAL A 47 -6.18 1.32 -1.61
CA VAL A 47 -5.57 2.59 -1.98
C VAL A 47 -4.53 3.00 -0.93
N GLN A 48 -4.85 2.80 0.34
CA GLN A 48 -3.93 3.17 1.40
C GLN A 48 -2.67 2.29 1.36
N LEU A 49 -2.85 1.00 1.11
CA LEU A 49 -1.71 0.11 1.03
C LEU A 49 -0.82 0.45 -0.18
N ASN A 50 -1.46 0.74 -1.30
CA ASN A 50 -0.70 1.11 -2.48
C ASN A 50 0.09 2.39 -2.26
N LYS A 51 -0.49 3.32 -1.55
CA LYS A 51 0.20 4.55 -1.27
C LYS A 51 1.40 4.29 -0.38
N TYR A 52 1.25 3.43 0.61
CA TYR A 52 2.33 3.11 1.52
C TYR A 52 3.47 2.41 0.77
N VAL A 53 3.12 1.46 -0.10
CA VAL A 53 4.13 0.74 -0.86
C VAL A 53 4.86 1.72 -1.78
N ASP A 54 4.13 2.64 -2.39
CA ASP A 54 4.73 3.62 -3.25
C ASP A 54 5.71 4.50 -2.48
N GLU A 55 5.35 4.87 -1.26
CA GLU A 55 6.25 5.68 -0.45
C GLU A 55 7.49 4.90 -0.07
N LEU A 56 7.35 3.62 0.21
CA LEU A 56 8.50 2.80 0.54
C LEU A 56 9.44 2.69 -0.65
N PHE A 57 8.89 2.52 -1.83
CA PHE A 57 9.71 2.45 -3.02
C PHE A 57 10.42 3.77 -3.28
N LYS A 58 9.72 4.86 -3.11
CA LYS A 58 10.33 6.14 -3.33
C LYS A 58 11.46 6.39 -2.36
N LYS A 59 11.27 5.98 -1.11
CA LYS A 59 12.27 6.18 -0.13
C LYS A 59 13.51 5.35 -0.46
N LYS A 60 13.31 4.10 -0.82
CA LYS A 60 14.42 3.24 -1.15
C LYS A 60 15.15 3.72 -2.39
N PHE A 61 14.39 4.15 -3.37
CA PHE A 61 15.00 4.63 -4.59
C PHE A 61 15.82 5.88 -4.33
N LYS A 62 15.33 6.75 -3.47
CA LYS A 62 16.05 7.94 -3.15
C LYS A 62 17.34 7.63 -2.44
N GLU A 63 17.30 6.70 -1.49
CA GLU A 63 18.51 6.31 -0.79
C GLU A 63 19.52 5.71 -1.75
N PHE A 64 19.04 4.89 -2.66
CA PHE A 64 19.93 4.25 -3.60
C PHE A 64 20.53 5.29 -4.54
N SER A 65 19.72 6.22 -5.00
CA SER A 65 20.17 7.25 -5.84
C SER A 65 21.19 8.12 -5.19
N GLN A 66 20.96 8.48 -3.96
CA GLN A 66 21.90 9.30 -3.26
C GLN A 66 23.21 8.62 -3.07
N GLY A 67 23.15 7.34 -2.76
CA GLY A 67 24.35 6.61 -2.61
C GLY A 67 25.16 6.58 -3.87
N LYS A 68 24.49 6.50 -5.02
CA LYS A 68 25.19 6.39 -6.13
C LYS A 68 25.70 7.67 -6.58
N ASN A 69 25.10 8.68 -6.26
CA ASN A 69 25.48 9.83 -6.70
C ASN A 69 26.45 10.51 -6.12
N ASN A 70 27.06 10.08 -5.33
CA ASN A 70 27.92 10.70 -4.58
C ASN A 70 29.04 10.86 -5.25
N ASP A 71 29.26 11.02 -6.21
CA ASP A 71 30.46 11.15 -6.69
C ASP A 71 30.50 12.28 -7.24
#